data_8134a231c6d543ed2fe4742be10ef2d4
#
_entry.id   8134a231c6d543ed2fe4742be10ef2d4
#
_cell.length_a   1.000
_cell.length_b   1.000
_cell.length_c   1.000
_cell.angle_alpha   90.00
_cell.angle_beta   90.00
_cell.angle_gamma   90.00
#
_symmetry.space_group_name_H-M   'P 1'
#
loop_
_entity.id
_entity.type
_entity.pdbx_description
1 polymer ?
#
loop_
_entity_poly.entity_id
_entity_poly.type
_entity_poly.pdbx_seq_one_letter_code
_entity_poly.pdbx_strand_id
1 'polypeptide(L)'
;MFKLLHCVKGIPDFADRPIADLRLIVDIWYDWTLEEAKRRGFHVKATRDENFLDAARIWRGLRYPKGRLMTDILDQARRQQPAAAAQFQEPLRTFVAALWHLQRHVGDKPFYLASSTAAKLLDYRTGNGQPDKLRAWRVLKGLEAAGVLECCDPGDNRQHRTAARYRFVGQA
;
A
#
# COMPACT_ATOMS: atom_id res chain seq x y z
N MET A 1 -15.26 5.74 5.49
CA MET A 1 -15.32 6.09 4.06
C MET A 1 -14.18 5.48 3.25
N PHE A 2 -12.91 5.85 3.45
CA PHE A 2 -11.77 5.39 2.65
C PHE A 2 -11.68 3.85 2.49
N LYS A 3 -11.81 3.09 3.59
CA LYS A 3 -11.78 1.60 3.54
C LYS A 3 -12.93 1.02 2.71
N LEU A 4 -14.13 1.58 2.82
CA LEU A 4 -15.29 1.15 2.04
C LEU A 4 -15.02 1.31 0.54
N LEU A 5 -14.61 2.51 0.11
CA LEU A 5 -14.38 2.81 -1.30
C LEU A 5 -13.25 1.93 -1.90
N HIS A 6 -12.21 1.64 -1.13
CA HIS A 6 -11.19 0.67 -1.55
C HIS A 6 -11.75 -0.75 -1.74
N CYS A 7 -12.69 -1.18 -0.90
CA CYS A 7 -13.32 -2.49 -1.06
C CYS A 7 -14.24 -2.50 -2.28
N VAL A 8 -15.05 -1.45 -2.46
CA VAL A 8 -15.95 -1.30 -3.62
C VAL A 8 -15.15 -1.27 -4.93
N LYS A 9 -14.02 -0.56 -4.98
CA LYS A 9 -13.14 -0.54 -6.16
C LYS A 9 -12.50 -1.90 -6.47
N GLY A 10 -12.48 -2.81 -5.50
CA GLY A 10 -12.04 -4.20 -5.67
C GLY A 10 -13.05 -5.11 -6.35
N ILE A 11 -14.31 -4.68 -6.48
CA ILE A 11 -15.37 -5.43 -7.14
C ILE A 11 -15.35 -5.05 -8.63
N PRO A 12 -15.13 -6.02 -9.56
CA PRO A 12 -14.97 -5.73 -10.99
C PRO A 12 -16.08 -4.85 -11.57
N ASP A 13 -17.33 -5.11 -11.20
CA ASP A 13 -18.51 -4.39 -11.72
C ASP A 13 -18.57 -2.92 -11.29
N PHE A 14 -17.81 -2.52 -10.27
CA PHE A 14 -17.77 -1.16 -9.73
C PHE A 14 -16.44 -0.44 -9.96
N ALA A 15 -15.38 -1.16 -10.36
CA ALA A 15 -14.02 -0.63 -10.43
C ALA A 15 -13.89 0.65 -11.25
N ASP A 16 -14.57 0.70 -12.39
CA ASP A 16 -14.48 1.80 -13.36
C ASP A 16 -15.74 2.68 -13.40
N ARG A 17 -16.72 2.42 -12.51
CA ARG A 17 -17.94 3.23 -12.47
C ARG A 17 -17.66 4.64 -11.94
N PRO A 18 -18.35 5.66 -12.49
CA PRO A 18 -18.32 6.99 -11.90
C PRO A 18 -18.90 6.95 -10.49
N ILE A 19 -18.39 7.82 -9.60
CA ILE A 19 -18.82 7.84 -8.19
C ILE A 19 -20.32 8.12 -8.05
N ALA A 20 -20.94 8.83 -9.01
CA ALA A 20 -22.38 9.09 -9.02
C ALA A 20 -23.19 7.79 -8.96
N ASP A 21 -22.76 6.73 -9.64
CA ASP A 21 -23.43 5.43 -9.66
C ASP A 21 -23.31 4.69 -8.32
N LEU A 22 -22.37 5.13 -7.48
CA LEU A 22 -22.13 4.55 -6.15
C LEU A 22 -22.85 5.31 -5.03
N ARG A 23 -23.69 6.31 -5.38
CA ARG A 23 -24.41 7.13 -4.40
C ARG A 23 -25.18 6.27 -3.38
N LEU A 24 -25.90 5.27 -3.84
CA LEU A 24 -26.66 4.36 -2.97
C LEU A 24 -25.76 3.64 -1.97
N ILE A 25 -24.59 3.17 -2.41
CA ILE A 25 -23.63 2.45 -1.53
C ILE A 25 -23.11 3.40 -0.44
N VAL A 26 -22.78 4.63 -0.80
CA VAL A 26 -22.31 5.66 0.14
C VAL A 26 -23.41 6.02 1.14
N ASP A 27 -24.65 6.14 0.69
CA ASP A 27 -25.79 6.47 1.52
C ASP A 27 -26.13 5.35 2.51
N ILE A 28 -26.14 4.08 2.07
CA ILE A 28 -26.33 2.92 2.96
C ILE A 28 -25.23 2.88 4.03
N TRP A 29 -23.98 3.12 3.62
CA TRP A 29 -22.86 3.15 4.57
C TRP A 29 -23.00 4.31 5.57
N TYR A 30 -23.47 5.48 5.13
CA TYR A 30 -23.73 6.62 6.00
C TYR A 30 -24.79 6.29 7.04
N ASP A 31 -25.92 5.71 6.63
CA ASP A 31 -27.00 5.32 7.53
C ASP A 31 -26.54 4.30 8.56
N TRP A 32 -25.80 3.29 8.13
CA TRP A 32 -25.16 2.33 9.04
C TRP A 32 -24.22 3.01 10.06
N THR A 33 -23.44 3.99 9.58
CA THR A 33 -22.53 4.75 10.44
C THR A 33 -23.28 5.58 11.49
N LEU A 34 -24.42 6.17 11.11
CA LEU A 34 -25.28 6.91 12.04
C LEU A 34 -25.83 6.01 13.15
N GLU A 35 -26.36 4.85 12.77
CA GLU A 35 -26.91 3.89 13.73
C GLU A 35 -25.82 3.38 14.69
N GLU A 36 -24.64 3.07 14.18
CA GLU A 36 -23.51 2.61 15.00
C GLU A 36 -23.01 3.72 15.93
N ALA A 37 -22.95 4.95 15.46
CA ALA A 37 -22.57 6.11 16.26
C ALA A 37 -23.57 6.35 17.40
N LYS A 38 -24.87 6.30 17.15
CA LYS A 38 -25.93 6.39 18.17
C LYS A 38 -25.74 5.31 19.23
N ARG A 39 -25.53 4.06 18.79
CA ARG A 39 -25.36 2.92 19.70
C ARG A 39 -24.13 3.10 20.62
N ARG A 40 -23.08 3.77 20.15
CA ARG A 40 -21.84 4.02 20.90
C ARG A 40 -21.81 5.38 21.61
N GLY A 41 -22.86 6.18 21.52
CA GLY A 41 -22.93 7.51 22.14
C GLY A 41 -22.07 8.56 21.44
N PHE A 42 -21.72 8.35 20.16
CA PHE A 42 -20.99 9.35 19.35
C PHE A 42 -21.93 10.17 18.49
N HIS A 43 -21.50 11.39 18.17
CA HIS A 43 -22.23 12.26 17.26
C HIS A 43 -21.51 12.37 15.91
N VAL A 44 -22.23 12.05 14.82
CA VAL A 44 -21.72 12.23 13.45
C VAL A 44 -22.04 13.66 13.03
N LYS A 45 -21.00 14.47 12.81
CA LYS A 45 -21.14 15.89 12.46
C LYS A 45 -21.43 16.11 10.96
N ALA A 46 -20.90 15.25 10.10
CA ALA A 46 -21.01 15.40 8.66
C ALA A 46 -22.41 15.01 8.18
N THR A 47 -22.94 15.77 7.24
CA THR A 47 -24.21 15.46 6.55
C THR A 47 -24.00 14.35 5.50
N ARG A 48 -25.11 13.80 4.98
CA ARG A 48 -25.09 12.79 3.91
C ARG A 48 -24.38 13.31 2.66
N ASP A 49 -24.66 14.56 2.27
CA ASP A 49 -24.05 15.16 1.08
C ASP A 49 -22.55 15.47 1.27
N GLU A 50 -22.16 15.95 2.44
CA GLU A 50 -20.73 16.13 2.77
C GLU A 50 -19.98 14.82 2.69
N ASN A 51 -20.56 13.72 3.20
CA ASN A 51 -19.96 12.38 3.08
C ASN A 51 -19.87 11.93 1.63
N PHE A 52 -20.87 12.22 0.79
CA PHE A 52 -20.80 11.88 -0.62
C PHE A 52 -19.75 12.71 -1.37
N LEU A 53 -19.62 13.99 -1.09
CA LEU A 53 -18.56 14.83 -1.66
C LEU A 53 -17.16 14.36 -1.26
N ASP A 54 -16.98 13.95 -0.01
CA ASP A 54 -15.72 13.36 0.45
C ASP A 54 -15.44 12.02 -0.21
N ALA A 55 -16.48 11.18 -0.39
CA ALA A 55 -16.38 9.94 -1.15
C ALA A 55 -15.96 10.19 -2.61
N ALA A 56 -16.52 11.20 -3.26
CA ALA A 56 -16.18 11.57 -4.63
C ALA A 56 -14.72 12.02 -4.76
N ARG A 57 -14.24 12.81 -3.81
CA ARG A 57 -12.84 13.24 -3.73
C ARG A 57 -11.90 12.05 -3.57
N ILE A 58 -12.21 11.13 -2.65
CA ILE A 58 -11.42 9.93 -2.40
C ILE A 58 -11.43 9.03 -3.63
N TRP A 59 -12.60 8.79 -4.25
CA TRP A 59 -12.75 7.91 -5.41
C TRP A 59 -11.86 8.30 -6.59
N ARG A 60 -11.77 9.60 -6.87
CA ARG A 60 -10.87 10.13 -7.93
C ARG A 60 -9.40 9.80 -7.67
N GLY A 61 -8.98 9.79 -6.41
CA GLY A 61 -7.60 9.47 -6.00
C GLY A 61 -7.31 7.98 -5.87
N LEU A 62 -8.35 7.12 -5.88
CA LEU A 62 -8.21 5.69 -5.73
C LEU A 62 -7.75 5.03 -7.04
N ARG A 63 -6.45 4.79 -7.17
CA ARG A 63 -5.87 4.10 -8.33
C ARG A 63 -5.98 2.57 -8.24
N TYR A 64 -5.96 2.02 -7.01
CA TYR A 64 -5.94 0.57 -6.78
C TYR A 64 -6.95 0.13 -5.72
N PRO A 65 -7.61 -1.04 -5.93
CA PRO A 65 -8.42 -1.68 -4.91
C PRO A 65 -7.56 -2.08 -3.70
N LYS A 66 -8.20 -2.25 -2.54
CA LYS A 66 -7.52 -2.71 -1.33
C LYS A 66 -6.83 -4.05 -1.57
N GLY A 67 -5.51 -4.09 -1.36
CA GLY A 67 -4.71 -5.31 -1.47
C GLY A 67 -4.18 -5.63 -2.87
N ARG A 68 -4.70 -5.03 -3.95
CA ARG A 68 -4.25 -5.32 -5.31
C ARG A 68 -2.95 -4.62 -5.70
N LEU A 69 -2.64 -3.44 -5.15
CA LEU A 69 -1.44 -2.69 -5.53
C LEU A 69 -0.17 -3.56 -5.50
N MET A 70 0.05 -4.29 -4.40
CA MET A 70 1.27 -5.12 -4.28
C MET A 70 1.24 -6.34 -5.19
N THR A 71 0.07 -6.91 -5.47
CA THR A 71 -0.07 -8.01 -6.43
C THR A 71 0.27 -7.52 -7.84
N ASP A 72 -0.29 -6.39 -8.25
CA ASP A 72 -0.05 -5.80 -9.57
C ASP A 72 1.43 -5.37 -9.74
N ILE A 73 2.04 -4.83 -8.68
CA ILE A 73 3.47 -4.50 -8.65
C ILE A 73 4.33 -5.76 -8.79
N LEU A 74 4.02 -6.85 -8.09
CA LEU A 74 4.76 -8.12 -8.22
C LEU A 74 4.62 -8.73 -9.61
N ASP A 75 3.43 -8.66 -10.21
CA ASP A 75 3.21 -9.16 -11.57
C ASP A 75 3.97 -8.32 -12.61
N GLN A 76 4.05 -7.00 -12.42
CA GLN A 76 4.90 -6.13 -13.23
C GLN A 76 6.39 -6.43 -13.02
N ALA A 77 6.83 -6.65 -11.77
CA ALA A 77 8.21 -6.98 -11.42
C ALA A 77 8.70 -8.29 -12.06
N ARG A 78 7.81 -9.26 -12.23
CA ARG A 78 8.12 -10.52 -12.94
C ARG A 78 8.27 -10.33 -14.46
N ARG A 79 7.55 -9.36 -15.02
CA ARG A 79 7.55 -9.10 -16.48
C ARG A 79 8.64 -8.12 -16.90
N GLN A 80 8.94 -7.14 -16.07
CA GLN A 80 9.89 -6.07 -16.36
C GLN A 80 10.79 -5.83 -15.15
N GLN A 81 12.09 -5.98 -15.36
CA GLN A 81 13.11 -5.85 -14.33
C GLN A 81 14.06 -4.70 -14.69
N PRO A 82 14.42 -3.83 -13.74
CA PRO A 82 15.45 -2.81 -13.94
C PRO A 82 16.84 -3.44 -14.01
N ALA A 83 17.81 -2.74 -14.61
CA ALA A 83 19.19 -3.18 -14.67
C ALA A 83 19.78 -3.49 -13.27
N ALA A 84 19.43 -2.69 -12.26
CA ALA A 84 19.84 -2.92 -10.88
C ALA A 84 19.38 -4.27 -10.30
N ALA A 85 18.33 -4.90 -10.82
CA ALA A 85 17.86 -6.20 -10.37
C ALA A 85 18.70 -7.35 -10.91
N ALA A 86 19.37 -7.17 -12.06
CA ALA A 86 20.09 -8.25 -12.75
C ALA A 86 21.24 -8.85 -11.93
N GLN A 87 21.83 -8.10 -11.02
CA GLN A 87 22.92 -8.56 -10.15
C GLN A 87 22.47 -9.49 -9.01
N PHE A 88 21.15 -9.65 -8.81
CA PHE A 88 20.59 -10.45 -7.73
C PHE A 88 19.98 -11.75 -8.26
N GLN A 89 19.94 -12.78 -7.39
CA GLN A 89 19.20 -14.02 -7.64
C GLN A 89 17.80 -13.94 -7.03
N GLU A 90 16.90 -14.85 -7.46
CA GLU A 90 15.58 -14.97 -6.83
C GLU A 90 15.70 -15.43 -5.36
N PRO A 91 14.82 -14.98 -4.48
CA PRO A 91 13.67 -14.06 -4.70
C PRO A 91 14.04 -12.57 -4.68
N LEU A 92 15.31 -12.23 -4.42
CA LEU A 92 15.74 -10.84 -4.24
C LEU A 92 15.63 -10.04 -5.54
N ARG A 93 15.85 -10.67 -6.70
CA ARG A 93 15.70 -10.04 -8.02
C ARG A 93 14.29 -9.50 -8.22
N THR A 94 13.26 -10.34 -8.04
CA THR A 94 11.86 -9.94 -8.13
C THR A 94 11.51 -8.88 -7.08
N PHE A 95 12.06 -8.97 -5.88
CA PHE A 95 11.85 -7.97 -4.84
C PHE A 95 12.40 -6.60 -5.22
N VAL A 96 13.64 -6.53 -5.73
CA VAL A 96 14.26 -5.27 -6.21
C VAL A 96 13.44 -4.67 -7.36
N ALA A 97 13.00 -5.49 -8.30
CA ALA A 97 12.12 -5.04 -9.38
C ALA A 97 10.77 -4.50 -8.84
N ALA A 98 10.20 -5.14 -7.81
CA ALA A 98 8.98 -4.65 -7.16
C ALA A 98 9.18 -3.28 -6.49
N LEU A 99 10.34 -3.04 -5.86
CA LEU A 99 10.66 -1.73 -5.27
C LEU A 99 10.81 -0.64 -6.35
N TRP A 100 11.41 -0.97 -7.50
CA TRP A 100 11.48 -0.07 -8.64
C TRP A 100 10.09 0.30 -9.19
N HIS A 101 9.20 -0.68 -9.37
CA HIS A 101 7.82 -0.42 -9.79
C HIS A 101 7.04 0.38 -8.74
N LEU A 102 7.28 0.12 -7.45
CA LEU A 102 6.69 0.89 -6.36
C LEU A 102 7.14 2.36 -6.42
N GLN A 103 8.44 2.61 -6.66
CA GLN A 103 8.96 3.97 -6.86
C GLN A 103 8.31 4.67 -8.05
N ARG A 104 8.19 4.00 -9.18
CA ARG A 104 7.49 4.56 -10.36
C ARG A 104 6.03 4.89 -10.08
N HIS A 105 5.38 4.10 -9.22
CA HIS A 105 4.01 4.36 -8.80
C HIS A 105 3.87 5.60 -7.91
N VAL A 106 4.79 5.81 -6.96
CA VAL A 106 4.75 6.97 -6.05
C VAL A 106 5.41 8.22 -6.65
N GLY A 107 6.11 8.10 -7.78
CA GLY A 107 6.88 9.17 -8.42
C GLY A 107 8.12 9.52 -7.60
N ASP A 108 8.42 10.82 -7.48
CA ASP A 108 9.62 11.30 -6.78
C ASP A 108 9.54 11.21 -5.24
N LYS A 109 8.38 10.82 -4.72
CA LYS A 109 8.18 10.71 -3.27
C LYS A 109 8.77 9.42 -2.74
N PRO A 110 9.35 9.41 -1.52
CA PRO A 110 9.76 8.16 -0.88
C PRO A 110 8.53 7.31 -0.54
N PHE A 111 8.68 5.99 -0.63
CA PHE A 111 7.64 5.03 -0.26
C PHE A 111 7.89 4.43 1.13
N TYR A 112 6.80 4.05 1.80
CA TYR A 112 6.87 3.36 3.09
C TYR A 112 7.07 1.86 2.89
N LEU A 113 8.04 1.28 3.60
CA LEU A 113 8.28 -0.16 3.57
C LEU A 113 8.65 -0.69 4.96
N ALA A 114 7.70 -1.39 5.59
CA ALA A 114 7.96 -2.08 6.84
C ALA A 114 8.74 -3.39 6.59
N SER A 115 9.66 -3.76 7.50
CA SER A 115 10.39 -5.02 7.42
C SER A 115 9.46 -6.24 7.39
N SER A 116 8.27 -6.17 8.02
CA SER A 116 7.26 -7.22 7.93
C SER A 116 6.66 -7.36 6.53
N THR A 117 6.49 -6.26 5.81
CA THR A 117 6.03 -6.27 4.41
C THR A 117 7.13 -6.81 3.51
N ALA A 118 8.37 -6.36 3.68
CA ALA A 118 9.53 -6.89 2.95
C ALA A 118 9.70 -8.39 3.17
N ALA A 119 9.56 -8.89 4.42
CA ALA A 119 9.62 -10.31 4.73
C ALA A 119 8.55 -11.13 3.99
N LYS A 120 7.32 -10.60 3.91
CA LYS A 120 6.22 -11.25 3.16
C LYS A 120 6.51 -11.29 1.65
N LEU A 121 7.05 -10.21 1.08
CA LEU A 121 7.39 -10.14 -0.34
C LEU A 121 8.55 -11.07 -0.72
N LEU A 122 9.49 -11.26 0.19
CA LEU A 122 10.64 -12.18 0.05
C LEU A 122 10.31 -13.63 0.44
N ASP A 123 9.10 -13.88 0.94
CA ASP A 123 8.66 -15.14 1.57
C ASP A 123 9.63 -15.62 2.69
N TYR A 124 10.20 -14.67 3.42
CA TYR A 124 11.05 -15.00 4.57
C TYR A 124 10.18 -15.27 5.80
N ARG A 125 10.27 -16.50 6.30
CA ARG A 125 9.51 -16.98 7.45
C ARG A 125 10.43 -17.48 8.54
N THR A 126 10.05 -17.27 9.78
CA THR A 126 10.63 -17.92 10.95
C THR A 126 10.17 -19.38 11.02
N GLY A 127 10.80 -20.19 11.87
CA GLY A 127 10.39 -21.57 12.11
C GLY A 127 8.91 -21.72 12.53
N ASN A 128 8.30 -20.67 13.07
CA ASN A 128 6.87 -20.65 13.45
C ASN A 128 5.95 -20.10 12.34
N GLY A 129 6.44 -19.97 11.09
CA GLY A 129 5.68 -19.49 9.95
C GLY A 129 5.40 -17.97 9.92
N GLN A 130 5.87 -17.21 10.91
CA GLN A 130 5.71 -15.76 10.94
C GLN A 130 6.72 -15.07 10.02
N PRO A 131 6.41 -13.85 9.50
CA PRO A 131 7.37 -13.08 8.70
C PRO A 131 8.69 -12.81 9.45
N ASP A 132 9.82 -13.22 8.88
CA ASP A 132 11.15 -12.96 9.44
C ASP A 132 11.60 -11.53 9.17
N LYS A 133 11.18 -10.64 10.06
CA LYS A 133 11.45 -9.20 9.98
C LYS A 133 12.94 -8.86 10.07
N LEU A 134 13.69 -9.63 10.86
CA LEU A 134 15.12 -9.38 11.06
C LEU A 134 15.92 -9.70 9.79
N ARG A 135 15.61 -10.84 9.15
CA ARG A 135 16.22 -11.22 7.88
C ARG A 135 15.89 -10.21 6.79
N ALA A 136 14.62 -9.80 6.68
CA ALA A 136 14.20 -8.78 5.72
C ALA A 136 14.86 -7.43 5.98
N TRP A 137 14.99 -7.01 7.24
CA TRP A 137 15.69 -5.78 7.60
C TRP A 137 17.15 -5.80 7.17
N ARG A 138 17.85 -6.93 7.36
CA ARG A 138 19.25 -7.10 6.88
C ARG A 138 19.34 -6.95 5.36
N VAL A 139 18.37 -7.49 4.61
CA VAL A 139 18.30 -7.33 3.16
C VAL A 139 18.13 -5.85 2.78
N LEU A 140 17.21 -5.13 3.44
CA LEU A 140 17.02 -3.69 3.17
C LEU A 140 18.32 -2.91 3.42
N LYS A 141 19.03 -3.20 4.51
CA LYS A 141 20.33 -2.58 4.80
C LYS A 141 21.43 -2.97 3.77
N GLY A 142 21.38 -4.20 3.27
CA GLY A 142 22.25 -4.62 2.18
C GLY A 142 21.98 -3.87 0.87
N LEU A 143 20.69 -3.63 0.54
CA LEU A 143 20.29 -2.86 -0.64
C LEU A 143 20.65 -1.37 -0.51
N GLU A 144 20.62 -0.80 0.70
CA GLU A 144 21.14 0.55 0.97
C GLU A 144 22.65 0.61 0.71
N ALA A 145 23.40 -0.35 1.27
CA ALA A 145 24.85 -0.42 1.10
C ALA A 145 25.26 -0.66 -0.37
N ALA A 146 24.44 -1.38 -1.14
CA ALA A 146 24.64 -1.62 -2.57
C ALA A 146 24.21 -0.44 -3.46
N GLY A 147 23.72 0.67 -2.89
CA GLY A 147 23.28 1.83 -3.66
C GLY A 147 22.00 1.60 -4.49
N VAL A 148 21.17 0.62 -4.11
CA VAL A 148 19.89 0.33 -4.76
C VAL A 148 18.75 1.10 -4.09
N LEU A 149 18.83 1.27 -2.77
CA LEU A 149 17.89 2.03 -1.97
C LEU A 149 18.59 3.18 -1.23
N GLU A 150 17.87 4.27 -1.05
CA GLU A 150 18.20 5.35 -0.13
C GLU A 150 17.18 5.33 1.02
N CYS A 151 17.64 5.26 2.26
CA CYS A 151 16.76 5.41 3.43
C CYS A 151 16.57 6.91 3.72
N CYS A 152 15.42 7.45 3.33
CA CYS A 152 15.09 8.86 3.55
C CYS A 152 14.66 9.15 5.01
N ASP A 153 14.12 8.13 5.72
CA ASP A 153 13.65 8.23 7.10
C ASP A 153 13.63 6.82 7.70
N PRO A 154 14.41 6.56 8.76
CA PRO A 154 14.49 5.24 9.37
C PRO A 154 13.18 4.79 10.06
N GLY A 155 12.20 5.70 10.19
CA GLY A 155 10.97 5.46 10.92
C GLY A 155 11.17 5.46 12.44
N ASP A 156 10.06 5.45 13.17
CA ASP A 156 10.07 5.38 14.63
C ASP A 156 9.35 4.12 15.11
N ASN A 157 10.14 3.15 15.59
CA ASN A 157 9.59 1.91 16.16
C ASN A 157 9.13 2.04 17.62
N ARG A 158 9.52 3.12 18.33
CA ARG A 158 9.30 3.25 19.77
C ARG A 158 8.03 4.02 20.12
N GLN A 159 7.79 5.15 19.47
CA GLN A 159 6.66 6.02 19.81
C GLN A 159 5.50 5.93 18.80
N HIS A 160 5.77 5.96 17.51
CA HIS A 160 4.72 6.08 16.50
C HIS A 160 4.57 4.86 15.58
N ARG A 161 5.40 3.83 15.72
CA ARG A 161 5.39 2.59 14.89
C ARG A 161 5.34 2.89 13.40
N THR A 162 6.00 3.97 12.96
CA THR A 162 6.07 4.35 11.56
C THR A 162 7.07 3.47 10.82
N ALA A 163 6.69 2.99 9.64
CA ALA A 163 7.60 2.27 8.75
C ALA A 163 8.66 3.21 8.19
N ALA A 164 9.86 2.69 7.97
CA ALA A 164 10.92 3.43 7.29
C ALA A 164 10.47 3.87 5.89
N ARG A 165 11.00 5.01 5.43
CA ARG A 165 10.77 5.55 4.09
C ARG A 165 12.02 5.39 3.24
N TYR A 166 11.81 4.84 2.05
CA TYR A 166 12.87 4.55 1.11
C TYR A 166 12.62 5.22 -0.24
N ARG A 167 13.69 5.46 -0.97
CA ARG A 167 13.67 5.83 -2.38
C ARG A 167 14.51 4.79 -3.14
N PHE A 168 14.01 4.37 -4.29
CA PHE A 168 14.80 3.55 -5.21
C PHE A 168 15.75 4.46 -5.99
N VAL A 169 17.06 4.19 -5.92
CA VAL A 169 18.12 4.98 -6.56
C VAL A 169 18.98 4.17 -7.52
N GLY A 170 18.72 2.86 -7.61
CA GLY A 170 19.41 1.96 -8.54
C GLY A 170 19.15 2.32 -10.00
N GLN A 171 20.00 1.86 -10.90
CA GLN A 171 19.83 2.05 -12.34
C GLN A 171 18.54 1.36 -12.83
N ALA A 172 17.77 2.10 -13.64
CA ALA A 172 16.52 1.63 -14.23
C ALA A 172 16.73 0.64 -15.38
#